data_f40eda6491f5000502ad5614c7247cb5
#
_entry.id   f40eda6491f5000502ad5614c7247cb5
#
_cell.length_a   1.000
_cell.length_b   1.000
_cell.length_c   1.000
_cell.angle_alpha   90.00
_cell.angle_beta   90.00
_cell.angle_gamma   90.00
#
_symmetry.space_group_name_H-M   'P 1'
#
loop_
_entity.id
_entity.type
_entity.pdbx_description
1 polymer ?
#
loop_
_entity_poly.entity_id
_entity_poly.type
_entity_poly.pdbx_seq_one_letter_code
_entity_poly.pdbx_strand_id
1 'polypeptide(L)'
;MNILNLFKVSLKAVANNKMRSFLSMLGIIIGVAAVIIMMSIGQGSKESIRAELSTMGTNLLTIRPGADMRGGVRQDPSSMQTLKMADYERIVREKRFVTKVSPEVTASGQAIYGNNNTNASMYGESIDYLDIKQWPVEEGECFTEEDIKKAAKVVVVGTTIVKELFGENVDPIGKTIRFKSIPMRIVGVLKSKGYNSWGMDQDNVIIAPYTTVMKRIAAQTYFSSIVCSAVTEELSDAAIEELTQILRDNHKLKEDADDDFTIRSQAEMMETMSSTMDTVTIILVVAAAFSLLVAGIGIMNIMLVSVTERTKEIGLRMAVGATGPVISLQFLIESVLISVTGGLIGVLVGVGASTFASSFGMPSSVPAWSIYVSFLVCVFIGVLFGYIPAQKAANMDPIEAIRHE
;
A
#
# COMPACT_ATOMS: atom_id res chain seq x y z
N MET A 1 11.44 -47.42 22.01
CA MET A 1 11.33 -46.18 22.81
C MET A 1 10.02 -45.46 22.44
N ASN A 2 9.17 -45.09 23.41
CA ASN A 2 7.89 -44.40 23.10
C ASN A 2 8.17 -42.97 22.61
N ILE A 3 7.45 -42.50 21.57
CA ILE A 3 7.59 -41.15 20.97
C ILE A 3 7.49 -40.05 22.05
N LEU A 4 6.66 -40.23 23.06
CA LEU A 4 6.52 -39.34 24.22
C LEU A 4 7.82 -39.19 25.05
N ASN A 5 8.61 -40.26 25.17
CA ASN A 5 9.88 -40.23 25.89
C ASN A 5 10.96 -39.52 25.05
N LEU A 6 10.94 -39.70 23.72
CA LEU A 6 11.80 -38.96 22.79
C LEU A 6 11.56 -37.46 22.89
N PHE A 7 10.29 -37.04 22.91
CA PHE A 7 9.92 -35.65 23.05
C PHE A 7 10.40 -35.03 24.36
N LYS A 8 10.21 -35.74 25.51
CA LYS A 8 10.70 -35.27 26.81
C LYS A 8 12.22 -35.13 26.88
N VAL A 9 12.97 -36.08 26.28
CA VAL A 9 14.43 -36.05 26.24
C VAL A 9 14.91 -34.86 25.37
N SER A 10 14.29 -34.64 24.21
CA SER A 10 14.61 -33.52 23.34
C SER A 10 14.31 -32.17 24.00
N LEU A 11 13.19 -32.03 24.70
CA LEU A 11 12.84 -30.82 25.45
C LEU A 11 13.87 -30.52 26.55
N LYS A 12 14.31 -31.56 27.29
CA LYS A 12 15.33 -31.43 28.34
C LYS A 12 16.71 -31.06 27.75
N ALA A 13 17.05 -31.58 26.57
CA ALA A 13 18.28 -31.25 25.86
C ALA A 13 18.33 -29.77 25.44
N VAL A 14 17.24 -29.23 24.89
CA VAL A 14 17.09 -27.80 24.54
C VAL A 14 17.18 -26.92 25.80
N ALA A 15 16.54 -27.32 26.90
CA ALA A 15 16.55 -26.58 28.16
C ALA A 15 17.91 -26.56 28.88
N ASN A 16 18.76 -27.56 28.70
CA ASN A 16 20.08 -27.64 29.35
C ASN A 16 21.11 -26.70 28.70
N ASN A 17 21.01 -26.42 27.40
CA ASN A 17 21.94 -25.56 26.63
C ASN A 17 21.30 -24.24 26.21
N LYS A 18 20.83 -23.45 27.18
CA LYS A 18 20.00 -22.24 26.95
C LYS A 18 20.60 -21.25 25.97
N MET A 19 21.90 -20.91 26.10
CA MET A 19 22.56 -19.91 25.25
C MET A 19 22.64 -20.36 23.79
N ARG A 20 22.97 -21.65 23.56
CA ARG A 20 23.08 -22.21 22.21
C ARG A 20 21.70 -22.31 21.56
N SER A 21 20.70 -22.79 22.28
CA SER A 21 19.31 -22.86 21.80
C SER A 21 18.77 -21.46 21.49
N PHE A 22 19.05 -20.49 22.34
CA PHE A 22 18.65 -19.10 22.10
C PHE A 22 19.29 -18.49 20.83
N LEU A 23 20.61 -18.69 20.64
CA LEU A 23 21.29 -18.20 19.43
C LEU A 23 20.72 -18.84 18.15
N SER A 24 20.41 -20.17 18.20
CA SER A 24 19.78 -20.86 17.07
C SER A 24 18.39 -20.32 16.77
N MET A 25 17.59 -20.09 17.83
CA MET A 25 16.23 -19.57 17.69
C MET A 25 16.21 -18.11 17.21
N LEU A 26 17.23 -17.30 17.58
CA LEU A 26 17.27 -15.88 17.26
C LEU A 26 17.15 -15.60 15.75
N GLY A 27 17.88 -16.36 14.93
CA GLY A 27 17.78 -16.24 13.47
C GLY A 27 16.35 -16.54 12.94
N ILE A 28 15.70 -17.57 13.50
CA ILE A 28 14.32 -17.90 13.13
C ILE A 28 13.34 -16.85 13.63
N ILE A 29 13.52 -16.37 14.87
CA ILE A 29 12.67 -15.31 15.45
C ILE A 29 12.71 -14.07 14.55
N ILE A 30 13.90 -13.61 14.18
CA ILE A 30 14.08 -12.43 13.31
C ILE A 30 13.47 -12.70 11.92
N GLY A 31 13.75 -13.85 11.32
CA GLY A 31 13.26 -14.19 9.99
C GLY A 31 11.74 -14.27 9.92
N VAL A 32 11.11 -14.95 10.87
CA VAL A 32 9.64 -15.08 10.96
C VAL A 32 8.99 -13.76 11.28
N ALA A 33 9.52 -13.00 12.24
CA ALA A 33 9.01 -11.67 12.57
C ALA A 33 9.08 -10.75 11.34
N ALA A 34 10.18 -10.75 10.59
CA ALA A 34 10.32 -9.97 9.37
C ALA A 34 9.27 -10.35 8.32
N VAL A 35 9.05 -11.66 8.07
CA VAL A 35 8.00 -12.12 7.13
C VAL A 35 6.62 -11.59 7.54
N ILE A 36 6.26 -11.73 8.81
CA ILE A 36 4.93 -11.30 9.31
C ILE A 36 4.77 -9.78 9.19
N ILE A 37 5.78 -9.00 9.58
CA ILE A 37 5.75 -7.54 9.48
C ILE A 37 5.60 -7.11 8.02
N MET A 38 6.37 -7.69 7.10
CA MET A 38 6.31 -7.34 5.67
C MET A 38 4.97 -7.68 5.05
N MET A 39 4.42 -8.86 5.35
CA MET A 39 3.09 -9.26 4.89
C MET A 39 1.99 -8.38 5.49
N SER A 40 2.14 -7.99 6.76
CA SER A 40 1.19 -7.13 7.45
C SER A 40 1.15 -5.71 6.86
N ILE A 41 2.31 -5.13 6.55
CA ILE A 41 2.41 -3.82 5.90
C ILE A 41 1.84 -3.90 4.47
N GLY A 42 2.19 -4.93 3.71
CA GLY A 42 1.66 -5.14 2.36
C GLY A 42 0.13 -5.23 2.32
N GLN A 43 -0.45 -6.04 3.20
CA GLN A 43 -1.90 -6.20 3.31
C GLN A 43 -2.57 -4.92 3.83
N GLY A 44 -2.03 -4.29 4.86
CA GLY A 44 -2.56 -3.04 5.41
C GLY A 44 -2.52 -1.90 4.39
N SER A 45 -1.46 -1.79 3.60
CA SER A 45 -1.37 -0.81 2.50
C SER A 45 -2.46 -1.03 1.45
N LYS A 46 -2.73 -2.29 1.05
CA LYS A 46 -3.82 -2.60 0.13
C LYS A 46 -5.20 -2.23 0.68
N GLU A 47 -5.46 -2.56 1.94
CA GLU A 47 -6.72 -2.24 2.61
C GLU A 47 -6.91 -0.72 2.72
N SER A 48 -5.85 0.03 3.06
CA SER A 48 -5.87 1.49 3.11
C SER A 48 -6.14 2.10 1.73
N ILE A 49 -5.45 1.65 0.68
CA ILE A 49 -5.68 2.12 -0.69
C ILE A 49 -7.13 1.85 -1.10
N ARG A 50 -7.63 0.64 -0.83
CA ARG A 50 -9.02 0.27 -1.16
C ARG A 50 -10.04 1.12 -0.40
N ALA A 51 -9.82 1.37 0.89
CA ALA A 51 -10.68 2.21 1.70
C ALA A 51 -10.70 3.66 1.19
N GLU A 52 -9.54 4.23 0.88
CA GLU A 52 -9.43 5.61 0.38
C GLU A 52 -10.13 5.78 -0.98
N LEU A 53 -9.91 4.85 -1.90
CA LEU A 53 -10.50 4.91 -3.23
C LEU A 53 -12.01 4.64 -3.21
N SER A 54 -12.51 3.82 -2.29
CA SER A 54 -13.95 3.60 -2.14
C SER A 54 -14.72 4.86 -1.69
N THR A 55 -14.05 5.78 -0.98
CA THR A 55 -14.65 7.07 -0.59
C THR A 55 -14.73 8.10 -1.72
N MET A 56 -14.05 7.84 -2.85
CA MET A 56 -14.03 8.74 -4.02
C MET A 56 -15.05 8.35 -5.10
N GLY A 57 -15.77 7.24 -4.92
CA GLY A 57 -16.67 6.66 -5.93
C GLY A 57 -15.94 5.69 -6.85
N THR A 58 -16.44 4.46 -6.97
CA THR A 58 -15.81 3.38 -7.76
C THR A 58 -15.93 3.58 -9.27
N ASN A 59 -16.89 4.39 -9.70
CA ASN A 59 -17.21 4.67 -11.10
C ASN A 59 -16.55 5.94 -11.66
N LEU A 60 -15.49 6.44 -11.00
CA LEU A 60 -14.81 7.66 -11.42
C LEU A 60 -13.83 7.36 -12.57
N LEU A 61 -13.93 8.18 -13.62
CA LEU A 61 -13.05 8.18 -14.78
C LEU A 61 -12.28 9.49 -14.83
N THR A 62 -10.98 9.44 -15.10
CA THR A 62 -10.15 10.63 -15.25
C THR A 62 -9.50 10.64 -16.63
N ILE A 63 -9.77 11.69 -17.40
CA ILE A 63 -9.16 11.96 -18.68
C ILE A 63 -8.01 12.93 -18.45
N ARG A 64 -6.83 12.57 -18.89
CA ARG A 64 -5.63 13.42 -18.82
C ARG A 64 -5.01 13.60 -20.19
N PRO A 65 -4.27 14.70 -20.43
CA PRO A 65 -3.44 14.81 -21.63
C PRO A 65 -2.53 13.59 -21.74
N GLY A 66 -2.47 12.97 -22.91
CA GLY A 66 -1.64 11.80 -23.19
C GLY A 66 -0.18 12.18 -23.30
N ALA A 67 0.71 11.22 -23.02
CA ALA A 67 2.13 11.37 -23.32
C ALA A 67 2.36 10.89 -24.76
N ASP A 68 2.52 11.81 -25.69
CA ASP A 68 2.91 11.48 -27.06
C ASP A 68 4.33 10.91 -27.07
N MET A 69 4.52 9.71 -27.61
CA MET A 69 5.84 9.12 -27.85
C MET A 69 6.38 9.63 -29.19
N ARG A 70 6.78 10.90 -29.26
CA ARG A 70 7.47 11.42 -30.43
C ARG A 70 8.94 11.04 -30.44
N GLY A 71 9.31 10.15 -31.33
CA GLY A 71 10.72 9.76 -31.53
C GLY A 71 11.34 8.96 -30.37
N GLY A 72 10.56 8.20 -29.62
CA GLY A 72 11.06 7.38 -28.51
C GLY A 72 11.27 8.14 -27.18
N VAL A 73 10.99 9.42 -27.12
CA VAL A 73 11.06 10.24 -25.90
C VAL A 73 9.64 10.50 -25.40
N ARG A 74 9.36 10.04 -24.18
CA ARG A 74 8.10 10.30 -23.51
C ARG A 74 8.06 11.76 -23.05
N GLN A 75 7.18 12.57 -23.65
CA GLN A 75 6.98 13.94 -23.19
C GLN A 75 6.21 13.95 -21.86
N ASP A 76 6.48 14.94 -21.02
CA ASP A 76 5.76 15.14 -19.77
C ASP A 76 4.28 15.46 -20.07
N PRO A 77 3.30 14.66 -19.57
CA PRO A 77 1.87 14.92 -19.77
C PRO A 77 1.44 16.33 -19.34
N SER A 78 2.13 16.93 -18.36
CA SER A 78 1.84 18.29 -17.88
C SER A 78 2.18 19.38 -18.89
N SER A 79 3.01 19.10 -19.91
CA SER A 79 3.36 20.03 -20.97
C SER A 79 2.40 20.02 -22.16
N MET A 80 1.49 19.05 -22.21
CA MET A 80 0.54 18.88 -23.31
C MET A 80 -0.76 19.65 -23.07
N GLN A 81 -1.18 20.42 -24.05
CA GLN A 81 -2.36 21.29 -24.01
C GLN A 81 -3.47 20.75 -24.93
N THR A 82 -3.71 19.44 -24.85
CA THR A 82 -4.62 18.75 -25.78
C THR A 82 -6.09 18.91 -25.38
N LEU A 83 -6.39 18.91 -24.06
CA LEU A 83 -7.75 18.99 -23.55
C LEU A 83 -8.25 20.45 -23.51
N LYS A 84 -9.29 20.75 -24.29
CA LYS A 84 -9.84 22.10 -24.46
C LYS A 84 -11.32 22.15 -24.11
N MET A 85 -11.89 23.36 -24.08
CA MET A 85 -13.32 23.61 -23.85
C MET A 85 -14.22 22.82 -24.81
N ALA A 86 -13.82 22.72 -26.10
CA ALA A 86 -14.57 21.97 -27.10
C ALA A 86 -14.74 20.48 -26.75
N ASP A 87 -13.72 19.89 -26.08
CA ASP A 87 -13.77 18.49 -25.64
C ASP A 87 -14.80 18.30 -24.53
N TYR A 88 -14.75 19.16 -23.52
CA TYR A 88 -15.73 19.17 -22.43
C TYR A 88 -17.15 19.36 -22.96
N GLU A 89 -17.39 20.36 -23.80
CA GLU A 89 -18.70 20.64 -24.37
C GLU A 89 -19.22 19.47 -25.21
N ARG A 90 -18.35 18.82 -25.96
CA ARG A 90 -18.72 17.66 -26.79
C ARG A 90 -19.04 16.45 -25.92
N ILE A 91 -18.22 16.15 -24.90
CA ILE A 91 -18.50 15.07 -23.94
C ILE A 91 -19.86 15.29 -23.27
N VAL A 92 -20.13 16.49 -22.75
CA VAL A 92 -21.40 16.79 -22.07
C VAL A 92 -22.60 16.59 -23.00
N ARG A 93 -22.47 16.90 -24.30
CA ARG A 93 -23.55 16.77 -25.29
C ARG A 93 -23.77 15.33 -25.75
N GLU A 94 -22.70 14.52 -25.91
CA GLU A 94 -22.77 13.23 -26.58
C GLU A 94 -22.72 12.04 -25.61
N LYS A 95 -22.40 12.25 -24.33
CA LYS A 95 -22.29 11.22 -23.30
C LYS A 95 -23.56 10.38 -23.14
N ARG A 96 -23.42 9.04 -23.03
CA ARG A 96 -24.49 8.08 -22.76
C ARG A 96 -24.20 7.24 -21.52
N PHE A 97 -22.95 6.75 -21.40
CA PHE A 97 -22.50 5.93 -20.27
C PHE A 97 -21.88 6.74 -19.13
N VAL A 98 -21.86 8.08 -19.26
CA VAL A 98 -21.34 9.02 -18.25
C VAL A 98 -22.48 9.87 -17.72
N THR A 99 -22.59 9.97 -16.38
CA THR A 99 -23.62 10.76 -15.71
C THR A 99 -23.22 12.22 -15.56
N LYS A 100 -22.07 12.46 -14.93
CA LYS A 100 -21.54 13.78 -14.57
C LYS A 100 -20.15 13.99 -15.13
N VAL A 101 -19.80 15.25 -15.47
CA VAL A 101 -18.52 15.61 -16.05
C VAL A 101 -18.05 16.93 -15.45
N SER A 102 -16.83 17.01 -14.99
CA SER A 102 -16.18 18.25 -14.56
C SER A 102 -14.83 18.43 -15.24
N PRO A 103 -14.60 19.58 -15.89
CA PRO A 103 -13.27 19.96 -16.37
C PRO A 103 -12.46 20.47 -15.18
N GLU A 104 -11.21 20.04 -15.07
CA GLU A 104 -10.32 20.42 -13.98
C GLU A 104 -9.22 21.37 -14.47
N VAL A 105 -9.02 22.47 -13.76
CA VAL A 105 -7.91 23.39 -13.93
C VAL A 105 -7.20 23.58 -12.61
N THR A 106 -5.95 23.18 -12.51
CA THR A 106 -5.18 23.26 -11.27
C THR A 106 -4.29 24.49 -11.21
N ALA A 107 -4.21 25.12 -10.05
CA ALA A 107 -3.27 26.19 -9.76
C ALA A 107 -2.80 26.10 -8.31
N SER A 108 -1.50 26.22 -8.07
CA SER A 108 -0.96 26.28 -6.70
C SER A 108 -0.52 27.72 -6.40
N GLY A 109 -0.69 28.12 -5.16
CA GLY A 109 -0.34 29.47 -4.75
C GLY A 109 -0.63 29.75 -3.29
N GLN A 110 -0.39 30.97 -2.87
CA GLN A 110 -0.62 31.42 -1.51
C GLN A 110 -2.01 32.02 -1.38
N ALA A 111 -2.77 31.56 -0.40
CA ALA A 111 -4.02 32.16 0.07
C ALA A 111 -3.72 33.07 1.25
N ILE A 112 -4.30 34.27 1.29
CA ILE A 112 -4.01 35.31 2.28
C ILE A 112 -5.31 35.92 2.81
N TYR A 113 -5.39 36.04 4.12
CA TYR A 113 -6.45 36.79 4.80
C TYR A 113 -5.85 37.62 5.95
N GLY A 114 -5.96 38.97 5.87
CA GLY A 114 -5.33 39.84 6.87
C GLY A 114 -3.81 39.62 6.91
N ASN A 115 -3.32 39.22 8.08
CA ASN A 115 -1.91 38.89 8.28
C ASN A 115 -1.55 37.42 8.14
N ASN A 116 -2.58 36.56 7.99
CA ASN A 116 -2.40 35.12 7.88
C ASN A 116 -2.27 34.70 6.41
N ASN A 117 -1.44 33.71 6.17
CA ASN A 117 -1.26 33.14 4.84
C ASN A 117 -0.96 31.66 4.91
N THR A 118 -1.40 30.91 3.90
CA THR A 118 -1.10 29.49 3.75
C THR A 118 -0.91 29.15 2.27
N ASN A 119 -0.08 28.13 1.99
CA ASN A 119 0.02 27.58 0.64
C ASN A 119 -1.17 26.66 0.40
N ALA A 120 -1.86 26.86 -0.70
CA ALA A 120 -3.04 26.09 -1.06
C ALA A 120 -3.02 25.66 -2.53
N SER A 121 -3.68 24.54 -2.79
CA SER A 121 -4.01 24.11 -4.15
C SER A 121 -5.42 24.60 -4.49
N MET A 122 -5.55 25.27 -5.65
CA MET A 122 -6.84 25.71 -6.16
C MET A 122 -7.22 24.85 -7.36
N TYR A 123 -8.43 24.29 -7.29
CA TYR A 123 -9.06 23.51 -8.35
C TYR A 123 -10.20 24.29 -8.97
N GLY A 124 -10.12 24.51 -10.25
CA GLY A 124 -11.20 25.08 -11.05
C GLY A 124 -12.08 23.97 -11.61
N GLU A 125 -13.32 23.91 -11.17
CA GLU A 125 -14.23 22.78 -11.37
C GLU A 125 -15.60 23.24 -11.84
N SER A 126 -16.43 22.28 -12.29
CA SER A 126 -17.86 22.48 -12.46
C SER A 126 -18.65 22.20 -11.17
N ILE A 127 -19.95 22.46 -11.17
CA ILE A 127 -20.84 22.13 -10.06
C ILE A 127 -20.92 20.62 -9.81
N ASP A 128 -20.75 19.80 -10.84
CA ASP A 128 -20.83 18.34 -10.78
C ASP A 128 -19.66 17.71 -10.01
N TYR A 129 -18.55 18.43 -9.84
CA TYR A 129 -17.34 17.90 -9.22
C TYR A 129 -17.54 17.39 -7.81
N LEU A 130 -18.25 18.16 -6.98
CA LEU A 130 -18.48 17.78 -5.59
C LEU A 130 -19.30 16.49 -5.47
N ASP A 131 -20.26 16.31 -6.38
CA ASP A 131 -21.04 15.09 -6.46
C ASP A 131 -20.20 13.91 -6.98
N ILE A 132 -19.40 14.13 -8.03
CA ILE A 132 -18.49 13.12 -8.58
C ILE A 132 -17.52 12.62 -7.49
N LYS A 133 -16.99 13.52 -6.66
CA LYS A 133 -16.06 13.22 -5.55
C LYS A 133 -16.75 12.86 -4.24
N GLN A 134 -18.07 12.81 -4.21
CA GLN A 134 -18.87 12.58 -3.00
C GLN A 134 -18.42 13.47 -1.83
N TRP A 135 -18.16 14.75 -2.13
CA TRP A 135 -17.63 15.70 -1.18
C TRP A 135 -18.64 16.83 -0.92
N PRO A 136 -19.51 16.68 0.08
CA PRO A 136 -20.54 17.67 0.35
C PRO A 136 -19.97 18.95 0.95
N VAL A 137 -20.65 20.06 0.68
CA VAL A 137 -20.46 21.32 1.41
C VAL A 137 -21.12 21.16 2.79
N GLU A 138 -20.40 21.45 3.87
CA GLU A 138 -20.87 21.34 5.25
C GLU A 138 -21.53 22.64 5.72
N GLU A 139 -20.95 23.77 5.35
CA GLU A 139 -21.48 25.10 5.69
C GLU A 139 -21.56 25.98 4.44
N GLY A 140 -22.64 26.73 4.29
CA GLY A 140 -22.88 27.59 3.14
C GLY A 140 -23.38 26.84 1.93
N GLU A 141 -23.01 27.28 0.73
CA GLU A 141 -23.51 26.75 -0.54
C GLU A 141 -22.34 26.59 -1.54
N CYS A 142 -22.55 25.77 -2.58
CA CYS A 142 -21.63 25.71 -3.70
C CYS A 142 -21.90 26.91 -4.65
N PHE A 143 -20.92 27.21 -5.51
CA PHE A 143 -21.13 28.15 -6.61
C PHE A 143 -22.13 27.58 -7.65
N THR A 144 -22.74 28.47 -8.40
CA THR A 144 -23.81 28.16 -9.36
C THR A 144 -23.31 28.12 -10.80
N GLU A 145 -24.14 27.59 -11.72
CA GLU A 145 -23.92 27.69 -13.18
C GLU A 145 -23.74 29.13 -13.66
N GLU A 146 -24.44 30.09 -13.04
CA GLU A 146 -24.28 31.52 -13.37
C GLU A 146 -22.88 32.04 -12.98
N ASP A 147 -22.35 31.57 -11.82
CA ASP A 147 -21.03 31.93 -11.37
C ASP A 147 -19.96 31.38 -12.34
N ILE A 148 -20.16 30.18 -12.86
CA ILE A 148 -19.29 29.61 -13.91
C ILE A 148 -19.35 30.46 -15.18
N LYS A 149 -20.53 30.79 -15.68
CA LYS A 149 -20.70 31.61 -16.92
C LYS A 149 -20.09 33.00 -16.78
N LYS A 150 -20.26 33.64 -15.62
CA LYS A 150 -19.73 34.98 -15.33
C LYS A 150 -18.28 35.00 -14.91
N ALA A 151 -17.63 33.85 -14.74
CA ALA A 151 -16.30 33.69 -14.13
C ALA A 151 -16.22 34.47 -12.79
N ALA A 152 -17.21 34.23 -11.91
CA ALA A 152 -17.35 34.90 -10.63
C ALA A 152 -16.19 34.56 -9.68
N LYS A 153 -15.79 35.53 -8.87
CA LYS A 153 -14.70 35.38 -7.89
C LYS A 153 -15.23 34.79 -6.58
N VAL A 154 -15.78 33.58 -6.65
CA VAL A 154 -16.33 32.82 -5.52
C VAL A 154 -15.57 31.53 -5.35
N VAL A 155 -15.47 31.06 -4.08
CA VAL A 155 -14.73 29.84 -3.74
C VAL A 155 -15.43 29.07 -2.63
N VAL A 156 -15.29 27.76 -2.69
CA VAL A 156 -15.55 26.84 -1.58
C VAL A 156 -14.18 26.38 -1.05
N VAL A 157 -14.00 26.36 0.25
CA VAL A 157 -12.71 26.09 0.89
C VAL A 157 -12.77 24.86 1.78
N GLY A 158 -11.66 24.13 1.88
CA GLY A 158 -11.52 23.04 2.85
C GLY A 158 -11.24 23.55 4.25
N THR A 159 -11.44 22.69 5.24
CA THR A 159 -11.35 23.03 6.67
C THR A 159 -9.96 23.50 7.11
N THR A 160 -8.90 22.96 6.51
CA THR A 160 -7.52 23.40 6.80
C THR A 160 -7.29 24.85 6.38
N ILE A 161 -7.82 25.27 5.22
CA ILE A 161 -7.74 26.67 4.78
C ILE A 161 -8.44 27.60 5.75
N VAL A 162 -9.62 27.19 6.26
CA VAL A 162 -10.34 27.98 7.26
C VAL A 162 -9.52 28.11 8.54
N LYS A 163 -9.00 27.01 9.05
CA LYS A 163 -8.21 26.98 10.29
C LYS A 163 -6.94 27.84 10.19
N GLU A 164 -6.21 27.73 9.11
CA GLU A 164 -4.95 28.44 8.86
C GLU A 164 -5.15 29.96 8.69
N LEU A 165 -6.21 30.36 7.97
CA LEU A 165 -6.44 31.77 7.65
C LEU A 165 -7.27 32.51 8.71
N PHE A 166 -8.24 31.86 9.33
CA PHE A 166 -9.21 32.51 10.23
C PHE A 166 -9.07 32.08 11.69
N GLY A 167 -8.39 30.95 11.96
CA GLY A 167 -8.32 30.32 13.27
C GLY A 167 -9.52 29.41 13.56
N GLU A 168 -9.58 28.89 14.78
CA GLU A 168 -10.68 27.99 15.20
C GLU A 168 -11.95 28.80 15.53
N ASN A 169 -13.10 28.25 15.15
CA ASN A 169 -14.44 28.79 15.46
C ASN A 169 -14.78 30.17 14.84
N VAL A 170 -14.25 30.48 13.68
CA VAL A 170 -14.57 31.71 12.97
C VAL A 170 -15.32 31.37 11.68
N ASP A 171 -16.54 31.88 11.51
CA ASP A 171 -17.32 31.75 10.27
C ASP A 171 -16.59 32.44 9.11
N PRO A 172 -16.15 31.70 8.06
CA PRO A 172 -15.46 32.25 6.92
C PRO A 172 -16.41 32.70 5.81
N ILE A 173 -17.71 32.34 5.87
CA ILE A 173 -18.67 32.59 4.79
C ILE A 173 -18.84 34.10 4.56
N GLY A 174 -18.85 34.50 3.30
CA GLY A 174 -18.97 35.89 2.90
C GLY A 174 -17.65 36.69 2.97
N LYS A 175 -16.63 36.19 3.68
CA LYS A 175 -15.31 36.84 3.74
C LYS A 175 -14.56 36.69 2.44
N THR A 176 -13.60 37.59 2.21
CA THR A 176 -12.80 37.61 0.98
C THR A 176 -11.35 37.29 1.30
N ILE A 177 -10.84 36.21 0.72
CA ILE A 177 -9.42 35.85 0.71
C ILE A 177 -8.74 36.32 -0.57
N ARG A 178 -7.44 36.48 -0.57
CA ARG A 178 -6.66 36.75 -1.79
C ARG A 178 -5.87 35.50 -2.16
N PHE A 179 -6.04 35.06 -3.40
CA PHE A 179 -5.23 33.99 -3.97
C PHE A 179 -4.48 34.50 -5.19
N LYS A 180 -3.15 34.41 -5.19
CA LYS A 180 -2.30 35.03 -6.22
C LYS A 180 -2.70 36.49 -6.53
N SER A 181 -2.95 37.29 -5.49
CA SER A 181 -3.38 38.69 -5.57
C SER A 181 -4.81 38.92 -6.06
N ILE A 182 -5.59 37.89 -6.36
CA ILE A 182 -6.99 38.02 -6.81
C ILE A 182 -7.92 37.83 -5.60
N PRO A 183 -8.83 38.77 -5.34
CA PRO A 183 -9.81 38.65 -4.26
C PRO A 183 -10.88 37.62 -4.64
N MET A 184 -11.16 36.67 -3.74
CA MET A 184 -12.12 35.57 -3.91
C MET A 184 -13.02 35.52 -2.68
N ARG A 185 -14.34 35.57 -2.85
CA ARG A 185 -15.33 35.49 -1.76
C ARG A 185 -15.63 34.06 -1.43
N ILE A 186 -15.54 33.67 -0.16
CA ILE A 186 -15.91 32.34 0.31
C ILE A 186 -17.44 32.24 0.36
N VAL A 187 -17.99 31.22 -0.28
CA VAL A 187 -19.44 30.93 -0.32
C VAL A 187 -19.80 29.65 0.42
N GLY A 188 -18.83 28.75 0.64
CA GLY A 188 -19.06 27.52 1.38
C GLY A 188 -17.76 26.91 1.91
N VAL A 189 -17.93 25.98 2.86
CA VAL A 189 -16.86 25.17 3.47
C VAL A 189 -17.16 23.70 3.23
N LEU A 190 -16.15 22.96 2.76
CA LEU A 190 -16.27 21.53 2.51
C LEU A 190 -16.28 20.74 3.82
N LYS A 191 -16.95 19.60 3.81
CA LYS A 191 -16.85 18.63 4.89
C LYS A 191 -15.41 18.11 4.99
N SER A 192 -14.86 18.04 6.20
CA SER A 192 -13.50 17.56 6.40
C SER A 192 -13.37 16.10 5.99
N LYS A 193 -12.30 15.79 5.24
CA LYS A 193 -11.82 14.44 4.90
C LYS A 193 -10.59 14.04 5.70
N GLY A 194 -9.89 15.01 6.31
CA GLY A 194 -8.68 14.78 7.09
C GLY A 194 -7.47 14.39 6.25
N TYR A 195 -6.56 13.65 6.87
CA TYR A 195 -5.34 13.17 6.21
C TYR A 195 -5.61 11.84 5.50
N ASN A 196 -5.07 11.70 4.30
CA ASN A 196 -5.10 10.44 3.59
C ASN A 196 -4.09 9.43 4.20
N SER A 197 -4.13 8.18 3.72
CA SER A 197 -3.23 7.09 4.16
C SER A 197 -1.74 7.38 3.96
N TRP A 198 -1.39 8.39 3.16
CA TRP A 198 -0.03 8.85 2.89
C TRP A 198 0.38 10.03 3.77
N GLY A 199 -0.48 10.45 4.69
CA GLY A 199 -0.25 11.61 5.55
C GLY A 199 -0.40 12.96 4.85
N MET A 200 -0.99 13.00 3.64
CA MET A 200 -1.29 14.25 2.94
C MET A 200 -2.64 14.79 3.40
N ASP A 201 -2.69 16.08 3.69
CA ASP A 201 -3.90 16.79 4.06
C ASP A 201 -4.81 16.97 2.84
N GLN A 202 -6.00 16.38 2.85
CA GLN A 202 -6.99 16.50 1.80
C GLN A 202 -7.79 17.80 1.89
N ASP A 203 -7.81 18.42 3.06
CA ASP A 203 -8.61 19.61 3.35
C ASP A 203 -7.88 20.93 3.03
N ASN A 204 -6.61 20.87 2.60
CA ASN A 204 -5.85 22.03 2.15
C ASN A 204 -6.13 22.37 0.67
N VAL A 205 -7.40 22.69 0.37
CA VAL A 205 -7.92 22.86 -0.98
C VAL A 205 -8.87 24.04 -1.08
N ILE A 206 -8.85 24.71 -2.25
CA ILE A 206 -9.77 25.76 -2.64
C ILE A 206 -10.41 25.34 -3.96
N ILE A 207 -11.74 25.27 -4.01
CA ILE A 207 -12.50 24.95 -5.22
C ILE A 207 -13.19 26.20 -5.74
N ALA A 208 -13.05 26.48 -7.02
CA ALA A 208 -13.59 27.67 -7.69
C ALA A 208 -14.19 27.27 -9.05
N PRO A 209 -15.05 28.12 -9.66
CA PRO A 209 -15.47 27.90 -11.02
C PRO A 209 -14.29 27.75 -12.00
N TYR A 210 -14.28 26.69 -12.83
CA TYR A 210 -13.16 26.44 -13.76
C TYR A 210 -12.86 27.63 -14.69
N THR A 211 -13.89 28.35 -15.08
CA THR A 211 -13.75 29.57 -15.91
C THR A 211 -13.01 30.68 -15.20
N THR A 212 -13.17 30.79 -13.88
CA THR A 212 -12.48 31.78 -13.05
C THR A 212 -11.01 31.41 -12.91
N VAL A 213 -10.72 30.14 -12.59
CA VAL A 213 -9.33 29.68 -12.46
C VAL A 213 -8.60 29.77 -13.80
N MET A 214 -9.22 29.31 -14.89
CA MET A 214 -8.68 29.34 -16.24
C MET A 214 -8.34 30.76 -16.69
N LYS A 215 -9.29 31.71 -16.56
CA LYS A 215 -9.13 33.07 -17.10
C LYS A 215 -8.33 34.00 -16.19
N ARG A 216 -8.42 33.85 -14.86
CA ARG A 216 -7.90 34.83 -13.91
C ARG A 216 -6.71 34.37 -13.09
N ILE A 217 -6.59 33.07 -12.81
CA ILE A 217 -5.58 32.51 -11.91
C ILE A 217 -4.44 31.87 -12.70
N ALA A 218 -4.77 30.92 -13.60
CA ALA A 218 -3.81 30.17 -14.38
C ALA A 218 -3.48 30.83 -15.73
N ALA A 219 -4.37 31.68 -16.26
CA ALA A 219 -4.25 32.34 -17.58
C ALA A 219 -3.97 31.31 -18.69
N GLN A 220 -4.70 30.20 -18.70
CA GLN A 220 -4.55 29.11 -19.66
C GLN A 220 -5.88 28.81 -20.38
N THR A 221 -5.78 28.16 -21.55
CA THR A 221 -6.93 27.82 -22.41
C THR A 221 -7.21 26.34 -22.51
N TYR A 222 -6.53 25.53 -21.70
CA TYR A 222 -6.62 24.07 -21.66
C TYR A 222 -6.93 23.58 -20.25
N PHE A 223 -7.44 22.36 -20.15
CA PHE A 223 -7.70 21.69 -18.89
C PHE A 223 -6.51 20.83 -18.46
N SER A 224 -6.28 20.72 -17.16
CA SER A 224 -5.30 19.80 -16.58
C SER A 224 -5.80 18.37 -16.66
N SER A 225 -7.11 18.18 -16.50
CA SER A 225 -7.83 16.91 -16.65
C SER A 225 -9.33 17.16 -16.83
N ILE A 226 -10.06 16.11 -17.20
CA ILE A 226 -11.52 16.08 -17.15
C ILE A 226 -11.92 14.87 -16.31
N VAL A 227 -12.73 15.12 -15.29
CA VAL A 227 -13.21 14.07 -14.37
C VAL A 227 -14.64 13.73 -14.71
N CYS A 228 -14.94 12.45 -14.82
CA CYS A 228 -16.25 11.94 -15.21
C CYS A 228 -16.72 10.87 -14.20
N SER A 229 -18.03 10.69 -14.10
CA SER A 229 -18.62 9.58 -13.36
C SER A 229 -19.38 8.69 -14.34
N ALA A 230 -18.98 7.41 -14.48
CA ALA A 230 -19.75 6.44 -15.25
C ALA A 230 -21.12 6.17 -14.58
N VAL A 231 -22.08 5.65 -15.33
CA VAL A 231 -23.41 5.30 -14.80
C VAL A 231 -23.30 4.24 -13.69
N THR A 232 -22.50 3.21 -13.94
CA THR A 232 -22.16 2.16 -12.96
C THR A 232 -20.70 1.76 -13.13
N GLU A 233 -20.13 1.09 -12.14
CA GLU A 233 -18.76 0.54 -12.23
C GLU A 233 -18.62 -0.46 -13.39
N GLU A 234 -19.64 -1.30 -13.61
CA GLU A 234 -19.68 -2.30 -14.68
C GLU A 234 -19.68 -1.68 -16.08
N LEU A 235 -20.17 -0.46 -16.22
CA LEU A 235 -20.19 0.28 -17.49
C LEU A 235 -18.97 1.18 -17.68
N SER A 236 -18.00 1.12 -16.79
CA SER A 236 -16.79 1.97 -16.89
C SER A 236 -16.01 1.72 -18.18
N ASP A 237 -15.88 0.46 -18.61
CA ASP A 237 -15.20 0.12 -19.86
C ASP A 237 -15.93 0.66 -21.08
N ALA A 238 -17.25 0.54 -21.10
CA ALA A 238 -18.09 1.10 -22.19
C ALA A 238 -18.03 2.64 -22.20
N ALA A 239 -17.98 3.27 -21.02
CA ALA A 239 -17.80 4.71 -20.90
C ALA A 239 -16.40 5.16 -21.39
N ILE A 240 -15.35 4.38 -21.11
CA ILE A 240 -13.99 4.66 -21.62
C ILE A 240 -13.97 4.58 -23.14
N GLU A 241 -14.58 3.57 -23.73
CA GLU A 241 -14.66 3.40 -25.18
C GLU A 241 -15.43 4.55 -25.84
N GLU A 242 -16.60 4.93 -25.28
CA GLU A 242 -17.38 6.07 -25.73
C GLU A 242 -16.59 7.38 -25.67
N LEU A 243 -15.95 7.68 -24.53
CA LEU A 243 -15.15 8.88 -24.35
C LEU A 243 -13.94 8.90 -25.28
N THR A 244 -13.32 7.75 -25.52
CA THR A 244 -12.20 7.63 -26.48
C THR A 244 -12.66 7.98 -27.88
N GLN A 245 -13.79 7.47 -28.34
CA GLN A 245 -14.33 7.80 -29.67
C GLN A 245 -14.67 9.27 -29.79
N ILE A 246 -15.36 9.86 -28.78
CA ILE A 246 -15.71 11.28 -28.76
C ILE A 246 -14.47 12.17 -28.89
N LEU A 247 -13.39 11.84 -28.14
CA LEU A 247 -12.16 12.63 -28.14
C LEU A 247 -11.36 12.43 -29.43
N ARG A 248 -11.19 11.19 -29.92
CA ARG A 248 -10.53 10.91 -31.19
C ARG A 248 -11.17 11.67 -32.34
N ASP A 249 -12.51 11.68 -32.39
CA ASP A 249 -13.25 12.43 -33.40
C ASP A 249 -13.07 13.95 -33.27
N ASN A 250 -13.05 14.46 -32.02
CA ASN A 250 -12.89 15.90 -31.79
C ASN A 250 -11.49 16.38 -32.12
N HIS A 251 -10.46 15.58 -31.82
CA HIS A 251 -9.06 15.84 -32.12
C HIS A 251 -8.71 15.49 -33.58
N LYS A 252 -9.65 14.87 -34.33
CA LYS A 252 -9.45 14.43 -35.72
C LYS A 252 -8.24 13.49 -35.89
N LEU A 253 -8.09 12.58 -34.91
CA LEU A 253 -7.03 11.58 -34.94
C LEU A 253 -7.30 10.57 -36.04
N LYS A 254 -6.25 10.16 -36.76
CA LYS A 254 -6.36 9.07 -37.73
C LYS A 254 -6.52 7.71 -37.01
N GLU A 255 -7.09 6.73 -37.69
CA GLU A 255 -7.27 5.40 -37.11
C GLU A 255 -5.96 4.77 -36.58
N ASP A 256 -4.85 4.97 -37.28
CA ASP A 256 -3.52 4.46 -36.91
C ASP A 256 -2.71 5.39 -35.98
N ALA A 257 -3.27 6.51 -35.53
CA ALA A 257 -2.57 7.44 -34.67
C ALA A 257 -2.79 7.08 -33.19
N ASP A 258 -1.73 7.21 -32.40
CA ASP A 258 -1.81 7.10 -30.95
C ASP A 258 -2.69 8.21 -30.36
N ASP A 259 -3.34 7.92 -29.24
CA ASP A 259 -4.17 8.88 -28.54
C ASP A 259 -3.30 9.96 -27.87
N ASP A 260 -3.68 11.22 -28.04
CA ASP A 260 -3.07 12.37 -27.37
C ASP A 260 -3.70 12.68 -26.00
N PHE A 261 -4.46 11.73 -25.48
CA PHE A 261 -5.08 11.71 -24.16
C PHE A 261 -4.99 10.29 -23.56
N THR A 262 -5.24 10.19 -22.26
CA THR A 262 -5.34 8.92 -21.54
C THR A 262 -6.58 8.94 -20.66
N ILE A 263 -7.41 7.91 -20.72
CA ILE A 263 -8.58 7.74 -19.86
C ILE A 263 -8.28 6.60 -18.90
N ARG A 264 -8.41 6.82 -17.61
CA ARG A 264 -8.22 5.81 -16.59
C ARG A 264 -9.39 5.75 -15.65
N SER A 265 -9.84 4.54 -15.34
CA SER A 265 -10.82 4.31 -14.29
C SER A 265 -10.14 4.28 -12.92
N GLN A 266 -10.90 4.61 -11.90
CA GLN A 266 -10.47 4.46 -10.51
C GLN A 266 -10.17 3.00 -10.18
N ALA A 267 -10.96 2.06 -10.73
CA ALA A 267 -10.77 0.62 -10.57
C ALA A 267 -9.42 0.16 -11.15
N GLU A 268 -9.05 0.60 -12.37
CA GLU A 268 -7.75 0.28 -12.98
C GLU A 268 -6.59 0.86 -12.18
N MET A 269 -6.74 2.06 -11.62
CA MET A 269 -5.73 2.65 -10.74
C MET A 269 -5.55 1.84 -9.46
N MET A 270 -6.66 1.35 -8.86
CA MET A 270 -6.64 0.44 -7.72
C MET A 270 -5.90 -0.85 -8.03
N GLU A 271 -6.20 -1.48 -9.16
CA GLU A 271 -5.58 -2.72 -9.58
C GLU A 271 -4.07 -2.55 -9.79
N THR A 272 -3.67 -1.47 -10.47
CA THR A 272 -2.26 -1.13 -10.69
C THR A 272 -1.50 -0.90 -9.38
N MET A 273 -2.08 -0.13 -8.45
CA MET A 273 -1.47 0.09 -7.13
C MET A 273 -1.40 -1.20 -6.30
N SER A 274 -2.47 -1.99 -6.30
CA SER A 274 -2.51 -3.28 -5.62
C SER A 274 -1.46 -4.25 -6.16
N SER A 275 -1.33 -4.36 -7.49
CA SER A 275 -0.31 -5.17 -8.16
C SER A 275 1.12 -4.70 -7.84
N THR A 276 1.32 -3.39 -7.77
CA THR A 276 2.61 -2.82 -7.35
C THR A 276 2.95 -3.20 -5.91
N MET A 277 1.97 -3.10 -4.98
CA MET A 277 2.16 -3.53 -3.59
C MET A 277 2.41 -5.03 -3.47
N ASP A 278 1.76 -5.86 -4.31
CA ASP A 278 2.06 -7.29 -4.39
C ASP A 278 3.51 -7.55 -4.79
N THR A 279 3.98 -6.87 -5.83
CA THR A 279 5.36 -7.00 -6.30
C THR A 279 6.36 -6.63 -5.21
N VAL A 280 6.16 -5.50 -4.54
CA VAL A 280 7.02 -5.06 -3.42
C VAL A 280 6.98 -6.08 -2.29
N THR A 281 5.79 -6.56 -1.92
CA THR A 281 5.63 -7.56 -0.85
C THR A 281 6.34 -8.86 -1.19
N ILE A 282 6.25 -9.34 -2.43
CA ILE A 282 6.95 -10.55 -2.90
C ILE A 282 8.47 -10.37 -2.76
N ILE A 283 9.03 -9.24 -3.21
CA ILE A 283 10.46 -8.96 -3.10
C ILE A 283 10.92 -9.01 -1.63
N LEU A 284 10.15 -8.38 -0.75
CA LEU A 284 10.47 -8.35 0.68
C LEU A 284 10.38 -9.74 1.33
N VAL A 285 9.36 -10.52 0.97
CA VAL A 285 9.18 -11.91 1.46
C VAL A 285 10.32 -12.81 0.97
N VAL A 286 10.76 -12.65 -0.27
CA VAL A 286 11.93 -13.38 -0.80
C VAL A 286 13.19 -13.03 -0.01
N ALA A 287 13.41 -11.75 0.27
CA ALA A 287 14.55 -11.32 1.12
C ALA A 287 14.50 -11.94 2.52
N ALA A 288 13.32 -11.96 3.15
CA ALA A 288 13.12 -12.60 4.44
C ALA A 288 13.31 -14.14 4.39
N ALA A 289 12.91 -14.79 3.28
CA ALA A 289 13.15 -16.22 3.07
C ALA A 289 14.66 -16.55 3.02
N PHE A 290 15.47 -15.71 2.40
CA PHE A 290 16.95 -15.86 2.48
C PHE A 290 17.46 -15.76 3.91
N SER A 291 16.93 -14.85 4.72
CA SER A 291 17.28 -14.74 6.14
C SER A 291 16.93 -16.01 6.92
N LEU A 292 15.78 -16.62 6.61
CA LEU A 292 15.35 -17.89 7.20
C LEU A 292 16.26 -19.06 6.77
N LEU A 293 16.72 -19.09 5.52
CA LEU A 293 17.70 -20.09 5.05
C LEU A 293 19.02 -19.99 5.82
N VAL A 294 19.54 -18.76 6.02
CA VAL A 294 20.75 -18.54 6.82
C VAL A 294 20.55 -19.00 8.27
N ALA A 295 19.36 -18.71 8.87
CA ALA A 295 19.01 -19.21 10.20
C ALA A 295 18.97 -20.75 10.24
N GLY A 296 18.46 -21.41 9.20
CA GLY A 296 18.45 -22.86 9.05
C GLY A 296 19.87 -23.45 9.02
N ILE A 297 20.80 -22.84 8.28
CA ILE A 297 22.23 -23.23 8.28
C ILE A 297 22.80 -23.08 9.68
N GLY A 298 22.42 -22.04 10.42
CA GLY A 298 22.79 -21.85 11.82
C GLY A 298 22.34 -23.02 12.71
N ILE A 299 21.09 -23.49 12.54
CA ILE A 299 20.59 -24.69 13.25
C ILE A 299 21.42 -25.91 12.89
N MET A 300 21.67 -26.14 11.59
CA MET A 300 22.47 -27.28 11.13
C MET A 300 23.84 -27.31 11.78
N ASN A 301 24.54 -26.19 11.78
CA ASN A 301 25.88 -26.08 12.38
C ASN A 301 25.85 -26.37 13.88
N ILE A 302 24.91 -25.82 14.60
CA ILE A 302 24.78 -26.05 16.04
C ILE A 302 24.40 -27.50 16.36
N MET A 303 23.51 -28.09 15.55
CA MET A 303 23.15 -29.52 15.70
C MET A 303 24.34 -30.43 15.38
N LEU A 304 25.21 -30.13 14.40
CA LEU A 304 26.42 -30.87 14.11
C LEU A 304 27.38 -30.85 15.30
N VAL A 305 27.60 -29.69 15.92
CA VAL A 305 28.37 -29.55 17.15
C VAL A 305 27.76 -30.33 18.30
N SER A 306 26.44 -30.28 18.46
CA SER A 306 25.71 -31.04 19.49
C SER A 306 25.87 -32.55 19.33
N VAL A 307 25.87 -33.05 18.09
CA VAL A 307 26.11 -34.46 17.78
C VAL A 307 27.54 -34.86 18.17
N THR A 308 28.55 -34.04 17.84
CA THR A 308 29.95 -34.35 18.21
C THR A 308 30.17 -34.30 19.71
N GLU A 309 29.65 -33.33 20.44
CA GLU A 309 29.75 -33.26 21.90
C GLU A 309 29.09 -34.45 22.62
N ARG A 310 28.01 -35.02 22.02
CA ARG A 310 27.27 -36.15 22.59
C ARG A 310 27.63 -37.49 21.97
N THR A 311 28.76 -37.61 21.29
CA THR A 311 29.19 -38.84 20.62
C THR A 311 29.21 -40.04 21.55
N LYS A 312 29.80 -39.93 22.78
CA LYS A 312 29.79 -41.01 23.79
C LYS A 312 28.39 -41.40 24.23
N GLU A 313 27.49 -40.42 24.42
CA GLU A 313 26.09 -40.66 24.82
C GLU A 313 25.34 -41.45 23.75
N ILE A 314 25.52 -41.06 22.45
CA ILE A 314 24.93 -41.71 21.28
C ILE A 314 25.45 -43.16 21.19
N GLY A 315 26.76 -43.36 21.29
CA GLY A 315 27.39 -44.68 21.26
C GLY A 315 26.85 -45.60 22.38
N LEU A 316 26.71 -45.07 23.60
CA LEU A 316 26.18 -45.83 24.71
C LEU A 316 24.74 -46.25 24.49
N ARG A 317 23.89 -45.36 23.91
CA ARG A 317 22.49 -45.70 23.55
C ARG A 317 22.43 -46.78 22.48
N MET A 318 23.27 -46.73 21.47
CA MET A 318 23.38 -47.75 20.42
C MET A 318 23.86 -49.10 21.00
N ALA A 319 24.83 -49.09 21.89
CA ALA A 319 25.33 -50.29 22.55
C ALA A 319 24.25 -51.00 23.43
N VAL A 320 23.31 -50.23 23.99
CA VAL A 320 22.16 -50.77 24.77
C VAL A 320 20.96 -51.13 23.88
N GLY A 321 21.11 -51.01 22.52
CA GLY A 321 20.13 -51.51 21.55
C GLY A 321 19.26 -50.42 20.89
N ALA A 322 19.62 -49.15 20.96
CA ALA A 322 18.95 -48.10 20.16
C ALA A 322 19.37 -48.25 18.68
N THR A 323 18.38 -48.29 17.80
CA THR A 323 18.59 -48.33 16.34
C THR A 323 18.88 -46.95 15.76
N GLY A 324 19.63 -46.88 14.66
CA GLY A 324 19.97 -45.63 13.94
C GLY A 324 18.73 -44.75 13.66
N PRO A 325 17.64 -45.28 13.15
CA PRO A 325 16.41 -44.51 12.93
C PRO A 325 15.84 -43.83 14.19
N VAL A 326 15.94 -44.46 15.34
CA VAL A 326 15.50 -43.89 16.62
C VAL A 326 16.37 -42.72 17.05
N ILE A 327 17.71 -42.82 16.84
CA ILE A 327 18.62 -41.71 17.08
C ILE A 327 18.39 -40.57 16.11
N SER A 328 18.23 -40.87 14.80
CA SER A 328 17.89 -39.86 13.78
C SER A 328 16.60 -39.11 14.14
N LEU A 329 15.54 -39.84 14.50
CA LEU A 329 14.27 -39.24 14.89
C LEU A 329 14.39 -38.33 16.11
N GLN A 330 15.23 -38.71 17.10
CA GLN A 330 15.46 -37.89 18.30
C GLN A 330 16.06 -36.53 17.94
N PHE A 331 17.15 -36.50 17.13
CA PHE A 331 17.80 -35.25 16.70
C PHE A 331 16.91 -34.42 15.77
N LEU A 332 16.11 -35.09 14.94
CA LEU A 332 15.14 -34.40 14.07
C LEU A 332 14.02 -33.73 14.90
N ILE A 333 13.49 -34.38 15.92
CA ILE A 333 12.54 -33.76 16.86
C ILE A 333 13.19 -32.58 17.60
N GLU A 334 14.46 -32.68 17.99
CA GLU A 334 15.19 -31.60 18.66
C GLU A 334 15.31 -30.36 17.76
N SER A 335 15.69 -30.53 16.48
CA SER A 335 15.76 -29.43 15.52
C SER A 335 14.41 -28.80 15.21
N VAL A 336 13.34 -29.62 15.05
CA VAL A 336 11.96 -29.13 14.85
C VAL A 336 11.45 -28.36 16.06
N LEU A 337 11.75 -28.83 17.28
CA LEU A 337 11.38 -28.12 18.51
C LEU A 337 12.04 -26.74 18.57
N ILE A 338 13.34 -26.65 18.25
CA ILE A 338 14.05 -25.36 18.21
C ILE A 338 13.41 -24.42 17.19
N SER A 339 13.13 -24.91 15.98
CA SER A 339 12.57 -24.09 14.92
C SER A 339 11.13 -23.67 15.21
N VAL A 340 10.28 -24.55 15.75
CA VAL A 340 8.89 -24.25 16.09
C VAL A 340 8.80 -23.27 17.26
N THR A 341 9.61 -23.47 18.31
CA THR A 341 9.62 -22.52 19.45
C THR A 341 10.16 -21.15 19.02
N GLY A 342 11.23 -21.10 18.22
CA GLY A 342 11.71 -19.86 17.61
C GLY A 342 10.65 -19.20 16.73
N GLY A 343 9.93 -19.99 15.91
CA GLY A 343 8.83 -19.53 15.06
C GLY A 343 7.66 -18.95 15.85
N LEU A 344 7.21 -19.60 16.92
CA LEU A 344 6.15 -19.10 17.80
C LEU A 344 6.51 -17.75 18.43
N ILE A 345 7.75 -17.63 18.94
CA ILE A 345 8.24 -16.36 19.49
C ILE A 345 8.32 -15.31 18.36
N GLY A 346 8.81 -15.70 17.17
CA GLY A 346 8.87 -14.83 16.00
C GLY A 346 7.50 -14.32 15.56
N VAL A 347 6.45 -15.18 15.61
CA VAL A 347 5.06 -14.78 15.37
C VAL A 347 4.59 -13.74 16.39
N LEU A 348 4.82 -13.99 17.68
CA LEU A 348 4.44 -13.05 18.74
C LEU A 348 5.14 -11.69 18.58
N VAL A 349 6.43 -11.70 18.29
CA VAL A 349 7.21 -10.48 18.04
C VAL A 349 6.72 -9.77 16.76
N GLY A 350 6.49 -10.52 15.68
CA GLY A 350 6.02 -9.97 14.41
C GLY A 350 4.63 -9.34 14.51
N VAL A 351 3.69 -10.01 15.16
CA VAL A 351 2.33 -9.48 15.41
C VAL A 351 2.40 -8.27 16.35
N GLY A 352 3.18 -8.36 17.43
CA GLY A 352 3.36 -7.24 18.36
C GLY A 352 3.98 -6.01 17.69
N ALA A 353 5.00 -6.19 16.84
CA ALA A 353 5.61 -5.11 16.08
C ALA A 353 4.66 -4.51 15.04
N SER A 354 3.85 -5.33 14.37
CA SER A 354 2.84 -4.86 13.42
C SER A 354 1.75 -4.03 14.10
N THR A 355 1.23 -4.47 15.25
CA THR A 355 0.24 -3.72 16.02
C THR A 355 0.83 -2.43 16.60
N PHE A 356 2.10 -2.46 16.99
CA PHE A 356 2.80 -1.26 17.43
C PHE A 356 2.98 -0.26 16.27
N ALA A 357 3.35 -0.71 15.07
CA ALA A 357 3.47 0.13 13.89
C ALA A 357 2.13 0.79 13.52
N SER A 358 0.99 0.08 13.68
CA SER A 358 -0.33 0.67 13.43
C SER A 358 -0.67 1.82 14.38
N SER A 359 -0.16 1.81 15.61
CA SER A 359 -0.36 2.92 16.56
C SER A 359 0.38 4.21 16.17
N PHE A 360 1.35 4.13 15.27
CA PHE A 360 2.05 5.28 14.66
C PHE A 360 1.46 5.69 13.30
N GLY A 361 0.28 5.20 12.95
CA GLY A 361 -0.38 5.56 11.68
C GLY A 361 0.13 4.79 10.46
N MET A 362 1.00 3.79 10.64
CA MET A 362 1.40 2.93 9.52
C MET A 362 0.29 1.94 9.19
N PRO A 363 -0.14 1.83 7.92
CA PRO A 363 -1.15 0.87 7.52
C PRO A 363 -0.61 -0.55 7.71
N SER A 364 -1.14 -1.28 8.67
CA SER A 364 -0.74 -2.66 8.93
C SER A 364 -1.96 -3.52 9.30
N SER A 365 -2.07 -4.66 8.63
CA SER A 365 -3.13 -5.65 8.85
C SER A 365 -2.50 -7.04 8.80
N VAL A 366 -2.55 -7.79 9.89
CA VAL A 366 -1.94 -9.13 9.96
C VAL A 366 -2.90 -10.15 9.37
N PRO A 367 -2.65 -10.69 8.17
CA PRO A 367 -3.52 -11.70 7.61
C PRO A 367 -3.33 -13.04 8.36
N ALA A 368 -4.43 -13.66 8.81
CA ALA A 368 -4.38 -14.89 9.59
C ALA A 368 -3.59 -16.03 8.90
N TRP A 369 -3.67 -16.12 7.58
CA TRP A 369 -2.94 -17.14 6.81
C TRP A 369 -1.42 -16.99 6.91
N SER A 370 -0.88 -15.78 7.13
CA SER A 370 0.56 -15.56 7.29
C SER A 370 1.13 -16.29 8.51
N ILE A 371 0.34 -16.41 9.58
CA ILE A 371 0.72 -17.15 10.80
C ILE A 371 0.85 -18.63 10.49
N TYR A 372 -0.14 -19.20 9.76
CA TYR A 372 -0.11 -20.63 9.40
C TYR A 372 1.06 -20.96 8.46
N VAL A 373 1.29 -20.10 7.46
CA VAL A 373 2.43 -20.28 6.52
C VAL A 373 3.76 -20.17 7.27
N SER A 374 3.92 -19.20 8.15
CA SER A 374 5.13 -19.06 8.96
C SER A 374 5.41 -20.29 9.82
N PHE A 375 4.37 -20.87 10.42
CA PHE A 375 4.48 -22.11 11.21
C PHE A 375 4.94 -23.30 10.34
N LEU A 376 4.32 -23.50 9.17
CA LEU A 376 4.70 -24.55 8.23
C LEU A 376 6.14 -24.39 7.75
N VAL A 377 6.56 -23.17 7.45
CA VAL A 377 7.94 -22.87 7.06
C VAL A 377 8.92 -23.20 8.18
N CYS A 378 8.60 -22.90 9.44
CA CYS A 378 9.44 -23.26 10.60
C CYS A 378 9.62 -24.77 10.72
N VAL A 379 8.52 -25.54 10.60
CA VAL A 379 8.59 -27.02 10.63
C VAL A 379 9.47 -27.52 9.48
N PHE A 380 9.26 -27.00 8.27
CA PHE A 380 10.03 -27.38 7.08
C PHE A 380 11.53 -27.10 7.26
N ILE A 381 11.90 -25.93 7.77
CA ILE A 381 13.29 -25.55 8.05
C ILE A 381 13.91 -26.46 9.10
N GLY A 382 13.18 -26.75 10.19
CA GLY A 382 13.64 -27.66 11.23
C GLY A 382 13.91 -29.07 10.72
N VAL A 383 13.06 -29.59 9.84
CA VAL A 383 13.25 -30.90 9.20
C VAL A 383 14.40 -30.84 8.20
N LEU A 384 14.43 -29.87 7.30
CA LEU A 384 15.43 -29.76 6.22
C LEU A 384 16.85 -29.65 6.77
N PHE A 385 17.08 -28.72 7.68
CA PHE A 385 18.40 -28.47 8.25
C PHE A 385 18.77 -29.39 9.43
N GLY A 386 17.78 -30.02 10.07
CA GLY A 386 17.99 -31.05 11.09
C GLY A 386 18.30 -32.42 10.53
N TYR A 387 17.95 -32.69 9.26
CA TYR A 387 18.13 -34.02 8.65
C TYR A 387 19.58 -34.46 8.55
N ILE A 388 20.51 -33.60 8.08
CA ILE A 388 21.93 -33.92 7.90
C ILE A 388 22.59 -34.26 9.24
N PRO A 389 22.46 -33.43 10.31
CA PRO A 389 23.02 -33.80 11.63
C PRO A 389 22.42 -35.09 12.21
N ALA A 390 21.10 -35.26 12.04
CA ALA A 390 20.39 -36.43 12.52
C ALA A 390 20.89 -37.73 11.84
N GLN A 391 21.09 -37.67 10.54
CA GLN A 391 21.63 -38.82 9.79
C GLN A 391 23.10 -39.11 10.17
N LYS A 392 23.91 -38.07 10.41
CA LYS A 392 25.29 -38.24 10.89
C LYS A 392 25.32 -38.95 12.24
N ALA A 393 24.41 -38.58 13.17
CA ALA A 393 24.26 -39.23 14.46
C ALA A 393 23.84 -40.70 14.34
N ALA A 394 22.89 -40.98 13.40
CA ALA A 394 22.38 -42.34 13.20
C ALA A 394 23.36 -43.33 12.60
N ASN A 395 24.35 -42.83 11.83
CA ASN A 395 25.37 -43.65 11.12
C ASN A 395 26.70 -43.79 11.88
N MET A 396 26.76 -43.41 13.15
CA MET A 396 27.95 -43.58 13.98
C MET A 396 28.19 -45.07 14.34
N ASP A 397 29.44 -45.46 14.31
CA ASP A 397 29.85 -46.77 14.86
C ASP A 397 29.84 -46.71 16.40
N PRO A 398 29.05 -47.58 17.08
CA PRO A 398 28.96 -47.58 18.55
C PRO A 398 30.33 -47.76 19.23
N ILE A 399 31.23 -48.58 18.63
CA ILE A 399 32.55 -48.89 19.22
C ILE A 399 33.46 -47.65 19.13
N GLU A 400 33.49 -47.01 17.97
CA GLU A 400 34.28 -45.79 17.77
C GLU A 400 33.75 -44.63 18.61
N ALA A 401 32.39 -44.50 18.70
CA ALA A 401 31.75 -43.47 19.47
C ALA A 401 32.07 -43.53 20.97
N ILE A 402 32.18 -44.72 21.54
CA ILE A 402 32.53 -44.91 22.98
C ILE A 402 34.03 -44.64 23.24
N ARG A 403 34.90 -44.90 22.24
CA ARG A 403 36.37 -44.68 22.35
C ARG A 403 36.77 -43.22 22.10
N HIS A 404 35.87 -42.38 21.62
CA HIS A 404 36.16 -40.98 21.33
C HIS A 404 36.48 -40.23 22.63
N GLU A 405 37.68 -39.67 22.73
CA GLU A 405 38.12 -38.81 23.85
C GLU A 405 37.54 -37.39 23.76
#